data_0070ad9f40851f51c0d9f281271b8fc8
#
_entry.id   0070ad9f40851f51c0d9f281271b8fc8
#
_cell.length_a   1.000
_cell.length_b   1.000
_cell.length_c   1.000
_cell.angle_alpha   90.00
_cell.angle_beta   90.00
_cell.angle_gamma   90.00
#
_symmetry.space_group_name_H-M   'P 1'
#
loop_
_entity.id
_entity.type
_entity.pdbx_description
1 polymer ?
#
loop_
_entity_poly.entity_id
_entity_poly.type
_entity_poly.pdbx_seq_one_letter_code
_entity_poly.pdbx_strand_id
1 'polypeptide(L)'
;MIKQELKKMNLTHPQFVVLASLAYLSQNGNEVTQVMISKISGIDVMTVSQILNLLEKHNFVKRKEHSKDTRAKTVVLNKKGEEILQKAVPLVERIDEIFFGKLDNDEDRFKQFLAKLNQEL
;
A
#
# COMPACT_ATOMS: atom_id res chain seq x y z
N MET A 1 20.25 5.96 3.03
CA MET A 1 19.34 5.97 1.90
C MET A 1 18.05 5.23 2.22
N ILE A 2 16.96 5.69 1.69
CA ILE A 2 15.62 5.18 2.00
C ILE A 2 15.46 3.70 1.70
N LYS A 3 16.03 3.25 0.57
CA LYS A 3 15.96 1.84 0.16
C LYS A 3 16.58 0.92 1.20
N GLN A 4 17.67 1.33 1.83
CA GLN A 4 18.35 0.55 2.87
C GLN A 4 17.56 0.54 4.17
N GLU A 5 16.89 1.65 4.50
CA GLU A 5 16.11 1.75 5.71
C GLU A 5 14.81 0.96 5.63
N LEU A 6 14.17 0.93 4.46
CA LEU A 6 13.04 0.04 4.23
C LEU A 6 13.45 -1.42 4.36
N LYS A 7 14.64 -1.76 3.89
CA LYS A 7 15.17 -3.12 4.00
C LYS A 7 15.32 -3.56 5.45
N LYS A 8 15.68 -2.65 6.36
CA LYS A 8 15.75 -2.95 7.80
C LYS A 8 14.39 -3.31 8.37
N MET A 9 13.31 -2.89 7.72
CA MET A 9 11.94 -3.21 8.10
C MET A 9 11.39 -4.43 7.36
N ASN A 10 12.24 -5.13 6.60
CA ASN A 10 11.84 -6.22 5.70
C ASN A 10 10.83 -5.76 4.65
N LEU A 11 11.02 -4.54 4.15
CA LEU A 11 10.09 -3.93 3.22
C LEU A 11 10.85 -3.38 2.02
N THR A 12 10.44 -3.77 0.81
CA THR A 12 10.95 -3.15 -0.42
C THR A 12 10.11 -1.94 -0.75
N HIS A 13 10.63 -1.07 -1.62
CA HIS A 13 9.89 0.11 -2.04
C HIS A 13 8.55 -0.25 -2.73
N PRO A 14 8.51 -1.22 -3.68
CA PRO A 14 7.22 -1.63 -4.26
C PRO A 14 6.26 -2.21 -3.21
N GLN A 15 6.76 -2.95 -2.22
CA GLN A 15 5.92 -3.46 -1.13
C GLN A 15 5.31 -2.31 -0.32
N PHE A 16 6.10 -1.29 -0.04
CA PHE A 16 5.60 -0.08 0.63
C PHE A 16 4.48 0.57 -0.20
N VAL A 17 4.70 0.73 -1.51
CA VAL A 17 3.71 1.36 -2.38
C VAL A 17 2.40 0.58 -2.38
N VAL A 18 2.46 -0.75 -2.42
CA VAL A 18 1.27 -1.60 -2.35
C VAL A 18 0.55 -1.44 -1.02
N LEU A 19 1.27 -1.46 0.10
CA LEU A 19 0.67 -1.27 1.43
C LEU A 19 0.02 0.10 1.56
N ALA A 20 0.72 1.15 1.11
CA ALA A 20 0.19 2.51 1.17
C ALA A 20 -1.05 2.68 0.29
N SER A 21 -1.03 2.09 -0.90
CA SER A 21 -2.18 2.10 -1.80
C SER A 21 -3.39 1.42 -1.17
N LEU A 22 -3.16 0.26 -0.54
CA LEU A 22 -4.21 -0.46 0.16
C LEU A 22 -4.81 0.36 1.29
N ALA A 23 -3.96 0.99 2.10
CA ALA A 23 -4.42 1.83 3.22
C ALA A 23 -5.23 3.02 2.72
N TYR A 24 -4.76 3.68 1.66
CA TYR A 24 -5.47 4.80 1.05
C TYR A 24 -6.85 4.39 0.55
N LEU A 25 -6.93 3.29 -0.20
CA LEU A 25 -8.18 2.82 -0.77
C LEU A 25 -9.16 2.32 0.29
N SER A 26 -8.64 1.90 1.45
CA SER A 26 -9.45 1.35 2.54
C SER A 26 -10.07 2.40 3.46
N GLN A 27 -9.65 3.68 3.37
CA GLN A 27 -10.02 4.67 4.40
C GLN A 27 -11.53 4.93 4.53
N ASN A 28 -12.31 4.62 3.51
CA ASN A 28 -13.78 4.80 3.56
C ASN A 28 -14.55 3.49 3.78
N GLY A 29 -13.86 2.45 4.21
CA GLY A 29 -14.48 1.15 4.47
C GLY A 29 -14.83 0.35 3.23
N ASN A 30 -14.38 0.77 2.06
CA ASN A 30 -14.64 0.07 0.80
C ASN A 30 -13.82 -1.20 0.70
N GLU A 31 -14.38 -2.22 0.05
CA GLU A 31 -13.61 -3.41 -0.28
C GLU A 31 -12.57 -3.07 -1.35
N VAL A 32 -11.32 -3.47 -1.11
CA VAL A 32 -10.20 -3.15 -2.01
C VAL A 32 -9.78 -4.41 -2.73
N THR A 33 -9.68 -4.34 -4.05
CA THR A 33 -9.25 -5.45 -4.90
C THR A 33 -7.83 -5.23 -5.40
N GLN A 34 -7.20 -6.32 -5.89
CA GLN A 34 -5.87 -6.24 -6.49
C GLN A 34 -5.85 -5.31 -7.70
N VAL A 35 -6.92 -5.28 -8.48
CA VAL A 35 -7.05 -4.40 -9.64
C VAL A 35 -7.04 -2.93 -9.21
N MET A 36 -7.73 -2.61 -8.13
CA MET A 36 -7.75 -1.24 -7.60
C MET A 36 -6.35 -0.80 -7.18
N ILE A 37 -5.61 -1.67 -6.51
CA ILE A 37 -4.23 -1.39 -6.10
C ILE A 37 -3.35 -1.18 -7.33
N SER A 38 -3.50 -2.04 -8.35
CA SER A 38 -2.76 -1.91 -9.59
C SER A 38 -2.98 -0.55 -10.25
N LYS A 39 -4.23 -0.12 -10.32
CA LYS A 39 -4.58 1.15 -10.97
C LYS A 39 -3.97 2.35 -10.27
N ILE A 40 -4.03 2.40 -8.94
CA ILE A 40 -3.53 3.56 -8.21
C ILE A 40 -2.01 3.56 -8.09
N SER A 41 -1.40 2.38 -7.97
CA SER A 41 0.06 2.26 -7.79
C SER A 41 0.84 2.37 -9.09
N GLY A 42 0.19 2.09 -10.23
CA GLY A 42 0.88 1.99 -11.51
C GLY A 42 1.66 0.69 -11.68
N ILE A 43 1.52 -0.24 -10.75
CA ILE A 43 2.16 -1.57 -10.81
C ILE A 43 1.16 -2.53 -11.47
N ASP A 44 1.63 -3.37 -12.39
CA ASP A 44 0.74 -4.31 -13.07
C ASP A 44 0.13 -5.32 -12.09
N VAL A 45 -1.06 -5.84 -12.44
CA VAL A 45 -1.84 -6.72 -11.56
C VAL A 45 -1.07 -7.97 -11.15
N MET A 46 -0.32 -8.56 -12.07
CA MET A 46 0.46 -9.77 -11.77
C MET A 46 1.55 -9.48 -10.74
N THR A 47 2.24 -8.38 -10.88
CA THR A 47 3.27 -7.96 -9.91
C THR A 47 2.65 -7.62 -8.57
N VAL A 48 1.49 -6.92 -8.57
CA VAL A 48 0.75 -6.65 -7.33
C VAL A 48 0.41 -7.96 -6.62
N SER A 49 -0.06 -8.98 -7.36
CA SER A 49 -0.38 -10.27 -6.78
C SER A 49 0.83 -10.93 -6.14
N GLN A 50 1.99 -10.88 -6.80
CA GLN A 50 3.24 -11.43 -6.26
C GLN A 50 3.68 -10.70 -5.00
N ILE A 51 3.57 -9.37 -5.00
CA ILE A 51 3.90 -8.54 -3.84
C ILE A 51 2.96 -8.90 -2.67
N LEU A 52 1.67 -9.03 -2.95
CA LEU A 52 0.69 -9.38 -1.92
C LEU A 52 0.95 -10.77 -1.34
N ASN A 53 1.45 -11.72 -2.15
CA ASN A 53 1.85 -13.03 -1.63
C ASN A 53 2.91 -12.89 -0.54
N LEU A 54 3.91 -12.03 -0.76
CA LEU A 54 4.97 -11.79 0.20
C LEU A 54 4.46 -11.06 1.43
N LEU A 55 3.61 -10.05 1.24
CA LEU A 55 3.04 -9.28 2.34
C LEU A 55 2.14 -10.15 3.21
N GLU A 56 1.43 -11.08 2.60
CA GLU A 56 0.59 -12.04 3.32
C GLU A 56 1.44 -13.00 4.15
N LYS A 57 2.56 -13.44 3.59
CA LYS A 57 3.54 -14.28 4.31
C LYS A 57 4.07 -13.59 5.56
N HIS A 58 4.29 -12.28 5.49
CA HIS A 58 4.76 -11.49 6.64
C HIS A 58 3.63 -11.08 7.56
N ASN A 59 2.41 -11.50 7.26
CA ASN A 59 1.21 -11.18 8.05
C ASN A 59 0.89 -9.68 8.07
N PHE A 60 1.24 -8.97 7.02
CA PHE A 60 0.91 -7.55 6.87
C PHE A 60 -0.47 -7.35 6.26
N VAL A 61 -0.90 -8.27 5.41
CA VAL A 61 -2.21 -8.23 4.73
C VAL A 61 -2.85 -9.61 4.76
N LYS A 62 -4.16 -9.63 4.50
CA LYS A 62 -4.93 -10.85 4.34
C LYS A 62 -5.79 -10.71 3.09
N ARG A 63 -5.89 -11.77 2.30
CA ARG A 63 -6.77 -11.80 1.14
C ARG A 63 -7.97 -12.69 1.42
N LYS A 64 -9.13 -12.29 0.89
CA LYS A 64 -10.36 -13.05 1.04
C LYS A 64 -11.24 -12.83 -0.18
N GLU A 65 -12.31 -13.61 -0.32
CA GLU A 65 -13.25 -13.44 -1.41
C GLU A 65 -14.05 -12.15 -1.26
N HIS A 66 -14.34 -11.50 -2.41
CA HIS A 66 -15.19 -10.32 -2.44
C HIS A 66 -16.62 -10.71 -2.02
N SER A 67 -17.29 -9.84 -1.28
CA SER A 67 -18.63 -10.11 -0.76
C SER A 67 -19.68 -10.26 -1.86
N LYS A 68 -19.51 -9.62 -3.01
CA LYS A 68 -20.47 -9.62 -4.11
C LYS A 68 -19.97 -10.38 -5.34
N ASP A 69 -18.67 -10.53 -5.51
CA ASP A 69 -18.09 -11.22 -6.66
C ASP A 69 -17.00 -12.17 -6.16
N THR A 70 -17.35 -13.46 -6.06
CA THR A 70 -16.43 -14.47 -5.54
C THR A 70 -15.20 -14.70 -6.41
N ARG A 71 -15.22 -14.22 -7.66
CA ARG A 71 -14.05 -14.32 -8.55
C ARG A 71 -13.02 -13.24 -8.26
N ALA A 72 -13.41 -12.17 -7.56
CA ALA A 72 -12.49 -11.11 -7.18
C ALA A 72 -11.92 -11.40 -5.80
N LYS A 73 -10.63 -11.03 -5.61
CA LYS A 73 -9.98 -11.14 -4.31
C LYS A 73 -9.91 -9.75 -3.69
N THR A 74 -10.38 -9.64 -2.46
CA THR A 74 -10.19 -8.43 -1.67
C THR A 74 -8.97 -8.56 -0.79
N VAL A 75 -8.40 -7.41 -0.45
CA VAL A 75 -7.21 -7.32 0.37
C VAL A 75 -7.51 -6.47 1.59
N VAL A 76 -7.13 -6.94 2.76
CA VAL A 76 -7.35 -6.25 4.03
C VAL A 76 -6.00 -6.04 4.70
N LEU A 77 -5.76 -4.84 5.21
CA LEU A 77 -4.56 -4.51 5.96
C LEU A 77 -4.69 -5.04 7.38
N ASN A 78 -3.73 -5.86 7.81
CA ASN A 78 -3.67 -6.34 9.19
C ASN A 78 -3.06 -5.26 10.09
N LYS A 79 -3.25 -5.41 11.40
CA LYS A 79 -2.69 -4.47 12.37
C LYS A 79 -1.17 -4.34 12.23
N LYS A 80 -0.48 -5.46 12.01
CA LYS A 80 0.96 -5.47 11.79
C LYS A 80 1.34 -4.68 10.54
N GLY A 81 0.52 -4.77 9.48
CA GLY A 81 0.71 -4.00 8.25
C GLY A 81 0.51 -2.51 8.48
N GLU A 82 -0.48 -2.14 9.28
CA GLU A 82 -0.69 -0.73 9.64
C GLU A 82 0.51 -0.18 10.41
N GLU A 83 1.04 -0.94 11.35
CA GLU A 83 2.18 -0.53 12.17
C GLU A 83 3.45 -0.34 11.33
N ILE A 84 3.74 -1.29 10.43
CA ILE A 84 4.93 -1.18 9.58
C ILE A 84 4.79 -0.02 8.59
N LEU A 85 3.59 0.23 8.09
CA LEU A 85 3.34 1.34 7.19
C LEU A 85 3.59 2.67 7.88
N GLN A 86 3.09 2.85 9.10
CA GLN A 86 3.33 4.07 9.88
C GLN A 86 4.81 4.33 10.10
N LYS A 87 5.58 3.28 10.36
CA LYS A 87 7.05 3.41 10.53
C LYS A 87 7.75 3.75 9.23
N ALA A 88 7.25 3.28 8.10
CA ALA A 88 7.89 3.47 6.80
C ALA A 88 7.58 4.84 6.18
N VAL A 89 6.41 5.43 6.48
CA VAL A 89 5.97 6.68 5.85
C VAL A 89 6.98 7.83 5.99
N PRO A 90 7.55 8.11 7.18
CA PRO A 90 8.51 9.22 7.29
C PRO A 90 9.76 9.01 6.44
N LEU A 91 10.11 7.76 6.15
CA LEU A 91 11.31 7.43 5.37
C LEU A 91 11.12 7.66 3.88
N VAL A 92 9.88 7.64 3.41
CA VAL A 92 9.57 7.68 1.97
C VAL A 92 8.95 8.99 1.52
N GLU A 93 8.58 9.89 2.42
CA GLU A 93 7.95 11.17 2.05
C GLU A 93 8.77 11.97 1.02
N ARG A 94 10.10 11.87 1.08
CA ARG A 94 11.00 12.61 0.20
C ARG A 94 11.16 12.02 -1.19
N ILE A 95 10.79 10.75 -1.37
CA ILE A 95 10.95 10.06 -2.66
C ILE A 95 9.67 10.14 -3.48
N ASP A 96 8.59 10.56 -2.87
CA ASP A 96 7.25 10.47 -3.42
C ASP A 96 7.04 11.18 -4.73
N GLU A 97 7.77 12.27 -4.99
CA GLU A 97 7.59 13.03 -6.22
C GLU A 97 7.85 12.19 -7.46
N ILE A 98 8.77 11.23 -7.38
CA ILE A 98 9.08 10.36 -8.51
C ILE A 98 7.99 9.30 -8.70
N PHE A 99 7.42 8.80 -7.61
CA PHE A 99 6.42 7.76 -7.64
C PHE A 99 5.01 8.30 -7.90
N PHE A 100 4.64 9.35 -7.18
CA PHE A 100 3.27 9.85 -7.20
C PHE A 100 3.01 10.84 -8.32
N GLY A 101 4.03 11.27 -9.05
CA GLY A 101 3.85 12.07 -10.26
C GLY A 101 3.10 11.36 -11.37
N LYS A 102 2.80 10.06 -11.20
CA LYS A 102 2.02 9.28 -12.13
C LYS A 102 0.56 9.08 -11.70
N LEU A 103 0.17 9.61 -10.55
CA LEU A 103 -1.14 9.39 -9.97
C LEU A 103 -2.15 10.50 -10.30
N ASP A 104 -1.79 11.42 -11.18
CA ASP A 104 -2.67 12.51 -11.65
C ASP A 104 -3.32 13.24 -10.47
N ASN A 105 -4.67 13.31 -10.49
CA ASN A 105 -5.43 14.05 -9.49
C ASN A 105 -5.42 13.41 -8.10
N ASP A 106 -5.05 12.13 -8.00
CA ASP A 106 -4.98 11.43 -6.73
C ASP A 106 -3.65 11.68 -6.00
N GLU A 107 -2.66 12.25 -6.68
CA GLU A 107 -1.34 12.49 -6.10
C GLU A 107 -1.41 13.32 -4.82
N ASP A 108 -2.11 14.45 -4.87
CA ASP A 108 -2.24 15.35 -3.71
C ASP A 108 -2.98 14.67 -2.56
N ARG A 109 -4.04 13.94 -2.86
CA ARG A 109 -4.81 13.22 -1.86
C ARG A 109 -4.00 12.13 -1.20
N PHE A 110 -3.20 11.43 -1.98
CA PHE A 110 -2.33 10.38 -1.47
C PHE A 110 -1.26 10.96 -0.56
N LYS A 111 -0.63 12.06 -0.97
CA LYS A 111 0.36 12.77 -0.14
C LYS A 111 -0.24 13.26 1.17
N GLN A 112 -1.46 13.80 1.12
CA GLN A 112 -2.17 14.24 2.32
C GLN A 112 -2.45 13.07 3.26
N PHE A 113 -2.83 11.92 2.71
CA PHE A 113 -3.06 10.72 3.50
C PHE A 113 -1.78 10.25 4.19
N LEU A 114 -0.66 10.23 3.47
CA LEU A 114 0.63 9.84 4.04
C LEU A 114 1.06 10.81 5.14
N ALA A 115 0.88 12.10 4.93
CA ALA A 115 1.20 13.11 5.93
C ALA A 115 0.35 12.93 7.20
N LYS A 116 -0.93 12.61 7.04
CA LYS A 116 -1.83 12.32 8.15
C LYS A 116 -1.37 11.12 8.95
N LEU A 117 -0.96 10.04 8.29
CA LEU A 117 -0.43 8.87 8.97
C LEU A 117 0.82 9.22 9.78
N ASN A 118 1.69 10.05 9.22
CA ASN A 118 2.91 10.48 9.89
C ASN A 118 2.61 11.28 11.16
N GLN A 119 1.55 12.10 11.15
CA GLN A 119 1.14 12.87 12.33
C GLN A 119 0.58 12.00 13.44
N GLU A 120 0.05 10.83 13.13
CA GLU A 120 -0.48 9.90 14.12
C GLU A 120 0.61 9.14 14.87
N LEU A 121 1.86 9.25 14.40
CA LEU A 121 3.01 8.66 15.08
C LEU A 121 3.48 9.55 16.23
#